data_36ac0373db7dcca9ea6907ac6115f3c4
#
_entry.id   36ac0373db7dcca9ea6907ac6115f3c4
#
_cell.length_a   1.000
_cell.length_b   1.000
_cell.length_c   1.000
_cell.angle_alpha   90.00
_cell.angle_beta   90.00
_cell.angle_gamma   90.00
#
_symmetry.space_group_name_H-M   'P 1'
#
loop_
_entity.id
_entity.type
_entity.pdbx_description
1 polymer ?
#
loop_
_entity_poly.entity_id
_entity_poly.type
_entity_poly.pdbx_seq_one_letter_code
_entity_poly.pdbx_strand_id
1 'polypeptide(L)'
;PNFDDVKMKKIRERLKDGLDVSTYADPKFNYRQIKEIQLGLDEGLDVSVYDDPKFDGGQMKEIRLGLKDGLDVSKYADRKFDCMQMREIRLGLKDELDVSEFSDSELDYKEMYHLRLELGGSKNIK
;
A
#
# COMPACT_ATOMS: atom_id res chain seq x y z
N PRO A 1 -1.98 0.12 27.61
CA PRO A 1 -3.07 0.67 26.82
C PRO A 1 -3.57 -0.36 25.83
N ASN A 2 -4.83 -0.36 25.60
CA ASN A 2 -5.39 -1.28 24.62
C ASN A 2 -5.31 -0.65 23.23
N PHE A 3 -5.69 -1.44 22.24
CA PHE A 3 -5.64 -1.04 20.84
C PHE A 3 -6.48 0.21 20.55
N ASP A 4 -7.65 0.31 21.20
CA ASP A 4 -8.57 1.44 20.98
C ASP A 4 -7.98 2.75 21.48
N ASP A 5 -7.21 2.73 22.56
CA ASP A 5 -6.57 3.94 23.10
C ASP A 5 -5.56 4.49 22.10
N VAL A 6 -4.76 3.64 21.48
CA VAL A 6 -3.78 4.04 20.47
C VAL A 6 -4.51 4.63 19.26
N LYS A 7 -5.58 3.98 18.84
CA LYS A 7 -6.40 4.41 17.72
C LYS A 7 -6.97 5.82 17.96
N MET A 8 -7.54 6.04 19.13
CA MET A 8 -8.13 7.35 19.47
C MET A 8 -7.09 8.44 19.58
N LYS A 9 -5.90 8.12 20.07
CA LYS A 9 -4.82 9.10 20.16
C LYS A 9 -4.43 9.59 18.78
N LYS A 10 -4.30 8.68 17.81
CA LYS A 10 -3.95 9.03 16.44
C LYS A 10 -5.01 9.89 15.78
N ILE A 11 -6.27 9.58 16.02
CA ILE A 11 -7.39 10.38 15.50
C ILE A 11 -7.32 11.81 16.03
N ARG A 12 -7.06 11.98 17.33
CA ARG A 12 -6.95 13.31 17.94
C ARG A 12 -5.80 14.11 17.34
N GLU A 13 -4.69 13.47 17.07
CA GLU A 13 -3.55 14.15 16.44
C GLU A 13 -3.91 14.65 15.04
N ARG A 14 -4.64 13.85 14.28
CA ARG A 14 -5.10 14.26 12.95
C ARG A 14 -6.07 15.43 12.99
N LEU A 15 -6.93 15.48 14.01
CA LEU A 15 -7.86 16.60 14.17
C LEU A 15 -7.13 17.91 14.32
N LYS A 16 -6.02 17.93 15.05
CA LYS A 16 -5.20 19.14 15.21
C LYS A 16 -4.68 19.65 13.88
N ASP A 17 -4.44 18.75 12.94
CA ASP A 17 -3.92 19.08 11.63
C ASP A 17 -5.03 19.46 10.65
N GLY A 18 -6.29 19.44 11.09
CA GLY A 18 -7.43 19.81 10.27
C GLY A 18 -7.82 18.76 9.24
N LEU A 19 -7.35 17.54 9.40
CA LEU A 19 -7.66 16.46 8.48
C LEU A 19 -8.99 15.79 8.84
N ASP A 20 -9.67 15.26 7.82
CA ASP A 20 -10.89 14.48 8.01
C ASP A 20 -10.50 13.12 8.61
N VAL A 21 -11.00 12.86 9.82
CA VAL A 21 -10.69 11.63 10.54
C VAL A 21 -11.85 10.64 10.54
N SER A 22 -12.92 10.91 9.80
CA SER A 22 -14.08 10.03 9.79
C SER A 22 -13.72 8.61 9.32
N THR A 23 -12.81 8.48 8.39
CA THR A 23 -12.34 7.19 7.90
C THR A 23 -11.63 6.41 8.99
N TYR A 24 -10.85 7.08 9.81
CA TYR A 24 -10.09 6.42 10.89
C TYR A 24 -10.98 5.94 12.03
N ALA A 25 -12.08 6.63 12.24
CA ALA A 25 -12.98 6.31 13.35
C ALA A 25 -13.78 5.04 13.10
N ASP A 26 -13.79 4.55 11.88
CA ASP A 26 -14.55 3.36 11.52
C ASP A 26 -13.93 2.11 12.16
N PRO A 27 -14.69 1.36 12.99
CA PRO A 27 -14.15 0.20 13.69
C PRO A 27 -13.72 -0.94 12.77
N LYS A 28 -14.07 -0.89 11.49
CA LYS A 28 -13.63 -1.92 10.53
C LYS A 28 -12.14 -1.85 10.20
N PHE A 29 -11.47 -0.74 10.52
CA PHE A 29 -10.03 -0.59 10.30
C PHE A 29 -9.26 -0.92 11.57
N ASN A 30 -8.17 -1.67 11.44
CA ASN A 30 -7.26 -1.91 12.56
C ASN A 30 -6.20 -0.81 12.63
N TYR A 31 -5.35 -0.85 13.65
CA TYR A 31 -4.33 0.17 13.88
C TYR A 31 -3.37 0.33 12.70
N ARG A 32 -2.91 -0.79 12.15
CA ARG A 32 -1.95 -0.74 11.04
C ARG A 32 -2.56 -0.14 9.78
N GLN A 33 -3.81 -0.46 9.50
CA GLN A 33 -4.53 0.13 8.37
C GLN A 33 -4.69 1.63 8.57
N ILE A 34 -5.07 2.05 9.77
CA ILE A 34 -5.24 3.47 10.09
C ILE A 34 -3.93 4.21 9.92
N LYS A 35 -2.81 3.61 10.36
CA LYS A 35 -1.50 4.20 10.23
C LYS A 35 -1.16 4.47 8.75
N GLU A 36 -1.43 3.52 7.88
CA GLU A 36 -1.14 3.70 6.45
C GLU A 36 -2.02 4.77 5.82
N ILE A 37 -3.28 4.86 6.25
CA ILE A 37 -4.17 5.92 5.78
C ILE A 37 -3.65 7.28 6.23
N GLN A 38 -3.24 7.41 7.51
CA GLN A 38 -2.69 8.65 8.04
C GLN A 38 -1.43 9.09 7.30
N LEU A 39 -0.53 8.14 7.05
CA LEU A 39 0.70 8.45 6.31
C LEU A 39 0.38 8.95 4.91
N GLY A 40 -0.58 8.34 4.24
CA GLY A 40 -0.99 8.79 2.91
C GLY A 40 -1.54 10.21 2.94
N LEU A 41 -2.37 10.52 3.93
CA LEU A 41 -2.91 11.88 4.08
C LEU A 41 -1.80 12.89 4.35
N ASP A 42 -0.83 12.53 5.21
CA ASP A 42 0.32 13.39 5.49
C ASP A 42 1.14 13.68 4.24
N GLU A 43 1.21 12.71 3.34
CA GLU A 43 1.99 12.81 2.11
C GLU A 43 1.19 13.45 0.97
N GLY A 44 -0.05 13.84 1.23
CA GLY A 44 -0.91 14.49 0.23
C GLY A 44 -1.43 13.53 -0.84
N LEU A 45 -1.49 12.24 -0.53
CA LEU A 45 -1.90 11.23 -1.49
C LEU A 45 -3.42 11.01 -1.47
N ASP A 46 -3.94 10.49 -2.58
CA ASP A 46 -5.35 10.11 -2.66
C ASP A 46 -5.54 8.76 -1.99
N VAL A 47 -5.83 8.77 -0.69
CA VAL A 47 -6.00 7.54 0.08
C VAL A 47 -7.26 6.76 -0.29
N SER A 48 -8.18 7.37 -1.06
CA SER A 48 -9.38 6.66 -1.48
C SER A 48 -9.05 5.43 -2.33
N VAL A 49 -7.85 5.38 -2.89
CA VAL A 49 -7.39 4.25 -3.67
C VAL A 49 -7.24 2.99 -2.80
N TYR A 50 -6.94 3.17 -1.50
CA TYR A 50 -6.67 2.01 -0.65
C TYR A 50 -7.37 2.03 0.72
N ASP A 51 -8.19 3.02 1.03
CA ASP A 51 -8.88 3.12 2.33
C ASP A 51 -10.09 2.18 2.40
N ASP A 52 -9.82 0.91 2.23
CA ASP A 52 -10.81 -0.16 2.16
C ASP A 52 -10.34 -1.29 3.07
N PRO A 53 -11.18 -1.78 4.00
CA PRO A 53 -10.76 -2.84 4.93
C PRO A 53 -10.39 -4.15 4.26
N LYS A 54 -10.68 -4.32 2.97
CA LYS A 54 -10.24 -5.50 2.22
C LYS A 54 -8.73 -5.58 2.06
N PHE A 55 -8.03 -4.43 2.16
CA PHE A 55 -6.58 -4.39 2.12
C PHE A 55 -6.02 -4.43 3.54
N ASP A 56 -5.07 -5.30 3.82
CA ASP A 56 -4.39 -5.28 5.11
C ASP A 56 -3.34 -4.16 5.12
N GLY A 57 -2.71 -3.94 6.28
CA GLY A 57 -1.73 -2.87 6.43
C GLY A 57 -0.56 -2.99 5.48
N GLY A 58 -0.09 -4.20 5.21
CA GLY A 58 1.01 -4.43 4.27
C GLY A 58 0.63 -4.08 2.84
N GLN A 59 -0.56 -4.48 2.41
CA GLN A 59 -1.07 -4.16 1.09
C GLN A 59 -1.25 -2.64 0.94
N MET A 60 -1.83 -1.98 1.94
CA MET A 60 -2.00 -0.54 1.94
C MET A 60 -0.66 0.18 1.81
N LYS A 61 0.36 -0.31 2.50
CA LYS A 61 1.70 0.26 2.44
C LYS A 61 2.26 0.21 1.01
N GLU A 62 2.12 -0.92 0.35
CA GLU A 62 2.64 -1.06 -1.02
C GLU A 62 1.89 -0.15 -2.00
N ILE A 63 0.59 0.02 -1.81
CA ILE A 63 -0.18 0.93 -2.65
C ILE A 63 0.24 2.37 -2.35
N ARG A 64 0.39 2.74 -1.06
CA ARG A 64 0.82 4.08 -0.67
C ARG A 64 2.18 4.43 -1.28
N LEU A 65 3.15 3.52 -1.20
CA LEU A 65 4.48 3.75 -1.76
C LEU A 65 4.42 3.95 -3.27
N GLY A 66 3.57 3.20 -3.97
CA GLY A 66 3.38 3.39 -5.40
C GLY A 66 2.80 4.75 -5.73
N LEU A 67 1.79 5.19 -4.97
CA LEU A 67 1.20 6.52 -5.14
C LEU A 67 2.23 7.61 -4.90
N LYS A 68 3.06 7.44 -3.87
CA LYS A 68 4.11 8.40 -3.52
C LYS A 68 5.12 8.56 -4.66
N ASP A 69 5.44 7.47 -5.34
CA ASP A 69 6.38 7.47 -6.46
C ASP A 69 5.71 7.82 -7.80
N GLY A 70 4.42 8.14 -7.79
CA GLY A 70 3.70 8.51 -9.02
C GLY A 70 3.42 7.35 -9.96
N LEU A 71 3.41 6.13 -9.44
CA LEU A 71 3.20 4.94 -10.26
C LEU A 71 1.71 4.65 -10.48
N ASP A 72 1.42 3.91 -11.56
CA ASP A 72 0.06 3.47 -11.83
C ASP A 72 -0.28 2.26 -10.94
N VAL A 73 -0.76 2.53 -9.73
CA VAL A 73 -1.06 1.48 -8.76
C VAL A 73 -2.27 0.63 -9.16
N SER A 74 -3.06 1.07 -10.16
CA SER A 74 -4.17 0.25 -10.64
C SER A 74 -3.69 -1.10 -11.17
N LYS A 75 -2.42 -1.20 -11.51
CA LYS A 75 -1.82 -2.45 -11.98
C LYS A 75 -1.74 -3.51 -10.89
N TYR A 76 -1.80 -3.13 -9.60
CA TYR A 76 -1.67 -4.10 -8.52
C TYR A 76 -2.59 -3.83 -7.31
N ALA A 77 -3.35 -2.76 -7.30
CA ALA A 77 -4.23 -2.43 -6.17
C ALA A 77 -5.47 -3.33 -6.17
N ASP A 78 -5.26 -4.60 -5.91
CA ASP A 78 -6.28 -5.63 -5.92
C ASP A 78 -5.93 -6.62 -4.81
N ARG A 79 -6.92 -7.00 -3.99
CA ARG A 79 -6.68 -7.91 -2.87
C ARG A 79 -6.20 -9.30 -3.27
N LYS A 80 -6.28 -9.64 -4.56
CA LYS A 80 -5.77 -10.93 -5.05
C LYS A 80 -4.26 -11.05 -4.91
N PHE A 81 -3.56 -9.90 -4.81
CA PHE A 81 -2.12 -9.88 -4.59
C PHE A 81 -1.85 -9.64 -3.11
N ASP A 82 -0.97 -10.45 -2.51
CA ASP A 82 -0.50 -10.17 -1.16
C ASP A 82 0.54 -9.03 -1.21
N CYS A 83 0.97 -8.55 -0.06
CA CYS A 83 1.87 -7.39 -0.01
C CYS A 83 3.22 -7.68 -0.68
N MET A 84 3.71 -8.90 -0.63
CA MET A 84 4.99 -9.24 -1.27
C MET A 84 4.86 -9.28 -2.79
N GLN A 85 3.74 -9.79 -3.30
CA GLN A 85 3.45 -9.77 -4.74
C GLN A 85 3.29 -8.33 -5.22
N MET A 86 2.55 -7.51 -4.46
CA MET A 86 2.38 -6.09 -4.79
C MET A 86 3.73 -5.38 -4.87
N ARG A 87 4.64 -5.70 -3.95
CA ARG A 87 5.97 -5.12 -3.93
C ARG A 87 6.73 -5.40 -5.21
N GLU A 88 6.69 -6.65 -5.69
CA GLU A 88 7.38 -7.00 -6.93
C GLU A 88 6.81 -6.25 -8.13
N ILE A 89 5.49 -6.12 -8.19
CA ILE A 89 4.86 -5.37 -9.27
C ILE A 89 5.23 -3.88 -9.16
N ARG A 90 5.19 -3.32 -7.94
CA ARG A 90 5.56 -1.92 -7.71
C ARG A 90 7.00 -1.65 -8.17
N LEU A 91 7.94 -2.53 -7.79
CA LEU A 91 9.35 -2.38 -8.19
C LEU A 91 9.51 -2.48 -9.71
N GLY A 92 8.73 -3.36 -10.35
CA GLY A 92 8.72 -3.43 -11.81
C GLY A 92 8.24 -2.15 -12.46
N LEU A 93 7.17 -1.57 -11.93
CA LEU A 93 6.67 -0.27 -12.42
C LEU A 93 7.71 0.83 -12.23
N LYS A 94 8.40 0.83 -11.09
CA LYS A 94 9.43 1.81 -10.80
C LYS A 94 10.61 1.69 -11.77
N ASP A 95 10.92 0.49 -12.21
CA ASP A 95 11.97 0.21 -13.20
C ASP A 95 11.45 0.34 -14.65
N GLU A 96 10.20 0.80 -14.81
CA GLU A 96 9.57 1.02 -16.12
C GLU A 96 9.46 -0.25 -16.96
N LEU A 97 9.24 -1.37 -16.30
CA LEU A 97 9.07 -2.67 -16.97
C LEU A 97 7.61 -2.92 -17.34
N ASP A 98 7.40 -3.79 -18.31
CA ASP A 98 6.06 -4.27 -18.62
C ASP A 98 5.66 -5.31 -17.58
N VAL A 99 4.96 -4.87 -16.53
CA VAL A 99 4.61 -5.74 -15.41
C VAL A 99 3.55 -6.78 -15.77
N SER A 100 2.88 -6.62 -16.92
CA SER A 100 1.89 -7.63 -17.37
C SER A 100 2.52 -9.01 -17.55
N GLU A 101 3.83 -9.05 -17.75
CA GLU A 101 4.55 -10.31 -17.92
C GLU A 101 4.59 -11.14 -16.62
N PHE A 102 4.42 -10.53 -15.47
CA PHE A 102 4.50 -11.24 -14.19
C PHE A 102 3.43 -10.85 -13.16
N SER A 103 2.49 -9.97 -13.48
CA SER A 103 1.42 -9.60 -12.55
C SER A 103 0.31 -10.65 -12.58
N ASP A 104 0.63 -11.82 -12.03
CA ASP A 104 -0.24 -12.99 -11.98
C ASP A 104 -0.30 -13.45 -10.53
N SER A 105 -1.49 -13.42 -9.93
CA SER A 105 -1.67 -13.76 -8.53
C SER A 105 -1.35 -15.22 -8.22
N GLU A 106 -1.25 -16.07 -9.22
CA GLU A 106 -0.88 -17.47 -9.02
C GLU A 106 0.62 -17.68 -8.91
N LEU A 107 1.41 -16.67 -9.26
CA LEU A 107 2.86 -16.72 -9.07
C LEU A 107 3.18 -16.23 -7.65
N ASP A 108 4.07 -16.93 -6.94
CA ASP A 108 4.50 -16.40 -5.66
C ASP A 108 5.49 -15.24 -5.91
N TYR A 109 5.80 -14.49 -4.84
CA TYR A 109 6.64 -13.30 -5.01
C TYR A 109 8.06 -13.63 -5.47
N LYS A 110 8.55 -14.85 -5.20
CA LYS A 110 9.88 -15.27 -5.63
C LYS A 110 9.92 -15.49 -7.14
N GLU A 111 8.87 -16.10 -7.67
CA GLU A 111 8.73 -16.28 -9.11
C GLU A 111 8.63 -14.94 -9.82
N MET A 112 7.83 -14.02 -9.25
CA MET A 112 7.71 -12.65 -9.77
C MET A 112 9.05 -11.93 -9.76
N TYR A 113 9.82 -12.09 -8.67
CA TYR A 113 11.14 -11.50 -8.54
C TYR A 113 12.07 -11.96 -9.68
N HIS A 114 12.11 -13.26 -9.91
CA HIS A 114 12.96 -13.79 -10.99
C HIS A 114 12.55 -13.29 -12.36
N LEU A 115 11.24 -13.26 -12.63
CA LEU A 115 10.75 -12.72 -13.90
C LEU A 115 11.07 -11.24 -14.05
N ARG A 116 10.92 -10.48 -12.97
CA ARG A 116 11.27 -9.06 -12.97
C ARG A 116 12.74 -8.85 -13.31
N LEU A 117 13.64 -9.64 -12.72
CA LEU A 117 15.06 -9.57 -13.03
C LEU A 117 15.35 -9.93 -14.48
N GLU A 118 14.69 -10.94 -15.02
CA GLU A 118 14.85 -11.34 -16.42
C GLU A 118 14.45 -10.20 -17.38
N LEU A 119 13.47 -9.39 -16.97
CA LEU A 119 13.03 -8.25 -17.77
C LEU A 119 13.91 -7.02 -17.60
N GLY A 120 14.98 -7.11 -16.80
CA GLY A 120 15.90 -6.02 -16.58
C GLY A 120 15.69 -5.26 -15.29
N GLY A 121 14.91 -5.81 -14.37
CA GLY A 121 14.64 -5.19 -13.09
C GLY A 121 15.86 -5.11 -12.19
N SER A 122 15.83 -4.15 -11.28
CA SER A 122 16.91 -3.92 -10.31
C SER A 122 16.85 -4.92 -9.16
N LYS A 123 18.01 -5.41 -8.74
CA LYS A 123 18.12 -6.23 -7.52
C LYS A 123 18.06 -5.37 -6.27
N ASN A 124 18.25 -4.07 -6.42
CA ASN A 124 18.32 -3.15 -5.30
C ASN A 124 16.90 -2.86 -4.81
N ILE A 125 16.61 -3.29 -3.61
CA ILE A 125 15.27 -3.19 -3.02
C ILE A 125 15.23 -1.99 -2.09
N LYS A 126 14.57 -0.95 -2.51
CA LYS A 126 14.35 0.21 -1.65
C LYS A 126 12.94 0.68 -1.71
#